data_78008a5a2a377a2e82d0a665b0eec51f
#
_entry.id   78008a5a2a377a2e82d0a665b0eec51f
#
_cell.length_a   1.000
_cell.length_b   1.000
_cell.length_c   1.000
_cell.angle_alpha   90.00
_cell.angle_beta   90.00
_cell.angle_gamma   90.00
#
_symmetry.space_group_name_H-M   'P 1'
#
loop_
_entity.id
_entity.type
_entity.pdbx_description
1 polymer ?
#
loop_
_entity_poly.entity_id
_entity_poly.type
_entity_poly.pdbx_seq_one_letter_code
_entity_poly.pdbx_strand_id
1 'polypeptide(L)'
;MNIYDQIKTMADEMAGDLVAQRRDFHKYAEPGWFEMRTSSIIARKLTDLGYEVLVGDQVCKKDSRMGVPSDEKLEEQYERAVAQGADPEFVKYTKGGMTGVIGILRCGEGPTVAMRFDIDALGVFEEHDLSHRPAKEGFNSVNEGFMHACGHDGHATIGLGVAKVLMSIKDQLHGTVKLIFQPAEEGVRGAKSIVDNGHLDGVDYLIGSHVTNKSEDDPTAVIPGSHGSLATTKYDVIFHGKSAHAGGSPEVGRNVML
;
A
#
# COMPACT_ATOMS: atom_id res chain seq x y z
N MET A 1 25.46 12.23 -21.41
CA MET A 1 25.21 11.10 -20.47
C MET A 1 24.05 10.34 -21.08
N ASN A 2 24.14 9.01 -21.18
CA ASN A 2 22.98 8.24 -21.66
C ASN A 2 21.90 8.21 -20.58
N ILE A 3 20.68 7.82 -20.95
CA ILE A 3 19.53 7.83 -20.02
C ILE A 3 19.73 6.90 -18.82
N TYR A 4 20.42 5.78 -18.99
CA TYR A 4 20.69 4.83 -17.90
C TYR A 4 21.66 5.38 -16.86
N ASP A 5 22.72 6.09 -17.32
CA ASP A 5 23.66 6.76 -16.42
C ASP A 5 22.96 7.89 -15.65
N GLN A 6 22.07 8.63 -16.31
CA GLN A 6 21.25 9.66 -15.66
C GLN A 6 20.36 9.08 -14.57
N ILE A 7 19.64 8.00 -14.87
CA ILE A 7 18.76 7.30 -13.91
C ILE A 7 19.59 6.81 -12.72
N LYS A 8 20.75 6.16 -12.99
CA LYS A 8 21.62 5.64 -11.93
C LYS A 8 22.10 6.76 -11.02
N THR A 9 22.62 7.85 -11.58
CA THR A 9 23.09 8.99 -10.82
C THR A 9 21.99 9.55 -9.92
N MET A 10 20.78 9.74 -10.45
CA MET A 10 19.65 10.22 -9.67
C MET A 10 19.24 9.25 -8.55
N ALA A 11 19.27 7.95 -8.82
CA ALA A 11 18.96 6.94 -7.81
C ALA A 11 19.98 6.98 -6.64
N ASP A 12 21.27 7.11 -6.97
CA ASP A 12 22.34 7.22 -5.97
C ASP A 12 22.20 8.51 -5.15
N GLU A 13 21.90 9.65 -5.78
CA GLU A 13 21.70 10.94 -5.12
C GLU A 13 20.50 10.97 -4.16
N MET A 14 19.40 10.26 -4.49
CA MET A 14 18.20 10.24 -3.65
C MET A 14 18.19 9.13 -2.60
N ALA A 15 19.21 8.28 -2.53
CA ALA A 15 19.22 7.10 -1.65
C ALA A 15 18.93 7.45 -0.17
N GLY A 16 19.51 8.54 0.34
CA GLY A 16 19.27 9.01 1.71
C GLY A 16 17.81 9.43 1.95
N ASP A 17 17.24 10.17 1.02
CA ASP A 17 15.83 10.61 1.08
C ASP A 17 14.86 9.40 1.02
N LEU A 18 15.18 8.41 0.18
CA LEU A 18 14.38 7.18 0.07
C LEU A 18 14.42 6.37 1.38
N VAL A 19 15.62 6.26 1.99
CA VAL A 19 15.72 5.58 3.30
C VAL A 19 14.90 6.31 4.37
N ALA A 20 14.96 7.63 4.42
CA ALA A 20 14.18 8.43 5.37
C ALA A 20 12.67 8.27 5.13
N GLN A 21 12.24 8.32 3.88
CA GLN A 21 10.83 8.13 3.51
C GLN A 21 10.32 6.72 3.86
N ARG A 22 11.11 5.69 3.57
CA ARG A 22 10.77 4.30 3.91
C ARG A 22 10.61 4.13 5.42
N ARG A 23 11.50 4.70 6.21
CA ARG A 23 11.44 4.67 7.67
C ARG A 23 10.25 5.43 8.23
N ASP A 24 9.84 6.53 7.59
CA ASP A 24 8.62 7.25 7.94
C ASP A 24 7.38 6.39 7.70
N PHE A 25 7.23 5.77 6.55
CA PHE A 25 6.13 4.85 6.29
C PHE A 25 6.14 3.64 7.23
N HIS A 26 7.31 3.07 7.49
CA HIS A 26 7.46 1.95 8.44
C HIS A 26 6.97 2.32 9.84
N LYS A 27 7.39 3.49 10.32
CA LYS A 27 7.04 3.99 11.65
C LYS A 27 5.54 4.22 11.84
N TYR A 28 4.85 4.62 10.80
CA TYR A 28 3.42 4.89 10.81
C TYR A 28 2.65 3.85 10.00
N ALA A 29 2.94 2.56 10.23
CA ALA A 29 2.34 1.45 9.53
C ALA A 29 0.81 1.46 9.60
N GLU A 30 0.16 1.29 8.44
CA GLU A 30 -1.29 1.37 8.26
C GLU A 30 -1.78 0.17 7.44
N PRO A 31 -2.59 -0.74 8.03
CA PRO A 31 -3.11 -1.89 7.28
C PRO A 31 -4.19 -1.51 6.27
N GLY A 32 -4.55 -2.49 5.45
CA GLY A 32 -5.47 -2.29 4.33
C GLY A 32 -6.77 -1.58 4.68
N TRP A 33 -7.11 -0.56 3.91
CA TRP A 33 -8.17 0.44 4.04
C TRP A 33 -7.95 1.48 5.17
N PHE A 34 -6.82 1.41 5.88
CA PHE A 34 -6.42 2.38 6.89
C PHE A 34 -5.22 3.24 6.46
N GLU A 35 -4.71 3.08 5.22
CA GLU A 35 -3.51 3.75 4.70
C GLU A 35 -3.72 5.25 4.42
N MET A 36 -4.44 5.92 5.33
CA MET A 36 -4.93 7.29 5.11
C MET A 36 -3.82 8.33 5.15
N ARG A 37 -2.88 8.19 6.11
CA ARG A 37 -1.69 9.03 6.19
C ARG A 37 -0.77 8.77 5.00
N THR A 38 -0.46 7.51 4.74
CA THR A 38 0.41 7.07 3.65
C THR A 38 -0.07 7.58 2.31
N SER A 39 -1.36 7.37 2.00
CA SER A 39 -1.99 7.84 0.76
C SER A 39 -1.95 9.35 0.62
N SER A 40 -2.22 10.09 1.69
CA SER A 40 -2.21 11.55 1.66
C SER A 40 -0.82 12.12 1.37
N ILE A 41 0.23 11.53 1.96
CA ILE A 41 1.63 11.90 1.72
C ILE A 41 2.05 11.56 0.30
N ILE A 42 1.67 10.39 -0.22
CA ILE A 42 1.95 10.00 -1.60
C ILE A 42 1.29 10.99 -2.57
N ALA A 43 0.01 11.30 -2.37
CA ALA A 43 -0.71 12.26 -3.21
C ALA A 43 -0.04 13.65 -3.21
N ARG A 44 0.37 14.16 -2.05
CA ARG A 44 1.13 15.42 -1.93
C ARG A 44 2.41 15.37 -2.74
N LYS A 45 3.24 14.35 -2.53
CA LYS A 45 4.53 14.22 -3.22
C LYS A 45 4.41 14.11 -4.74
N LEU A 46 3.41 13.38 -5.23
CA LEU A 46 3.12 13.30 -6.67
C LEU A 46 2.66 14.65 -7.23
N THR A 47 1.82 15.37 -6.49
CA THR A 47 1.36 16.72 -6.86
C THR A 47 2.53 17.70 -6.94
N ASP A 48 3.40 17.70 -5.93
CA ASP A 48 4.59 18.56 -5.87
C ASP A 48 5.58 18.25 -7.01
N LEU A 49 5.61 17.01 -7.48
CA LEU A 49 6.39 16.60 -8.67
C LEU A 49 5.72 17.02 -9.99
N GLY A 50 4.45 17.43 -9.99
CA GLY A 50 3.73 17.87 -11.19
C GLY A 50 2.95 16.76 -11.93
N TYR A 51 2.64 15.65 -11.26
CA TYR A 51 1.74 14.62 -11.78
C TYR A 51 0.28 15.09 -11.75
N GLU A 52 -0.53 14.61 -12.70
CA GLU A 52 -1.98 14.57 -12.54
C GLU A 52 -2.29 13.48 -11.50
N VAL A 53 -2.95 13.85 -10.38
CA VAL A 53 -3.14 12.93 -9.24
C VAL A 53 -4.62 12.63 -9.04
N LEU A 54 -4.96 11.35 -9.03
CA LEU A 54 -6.28 10.84 -8.67
C LEU A 54 -6.22 10.26 -7.27
N VAL A 55 -7.24 10.50 -6.46
CA VAL A 55 -7.33 10.07 -5.06
C VAL A 55 -8.74 9.60 -4.70
N GLY A 56 -8.82 8.76 -3.69
CA GLY A 56 -10.08 8.40 -3.08
C GLY A 56 -11.02 7.63 -4.02
N ASP A 57 -12.24 8.13 -4.18
CA ASP A 57 -13.29 7.56 -5.05
C ASP A 57 -12.98 7.67 -6.54
N GLN A 58 -12.11 8.58 -6.92
CA GLN A 58 -11.59 8.63 -8.28
C GLN A 58 -10.74 7.39 -8.59
N VAL A 59 -10.16 6.72 -7.59
CA VAL A 59 -9.28 5.55 -7.77
C VAL A 59 -10.00 4.25 -7.44
N CYS A 60 -10.67 4.20 -6.28
CA CYS A 60 -11.29 2.99 -5.77
C CYS A 60 -12.81 3.00 -5.98
N LYS A 61 -13.34 2.01 -6.70
CA LYS A 61 -14.78 1.80 -6.80
C LYS A 61 -15.32 1.26 -5.48
N LYS A 62 -16.18 2.02 -4.83
CA LYS A 62 -16.67 1.76 -3.47
C LYS A 62 -17.21 0.34 -3.30
N ASP A 63 -18.09 -0.09 -4.20
CA ASP A 63 -18.81 -1.36 -4.09
C ASP A 63 -17.96 -2.59 -4.49
N SER A 64 -16.77 -2.37 -5.02
CA SER A 64 -15.84 -3.44 -5.41
C SER A 64 -14.73 -3.68 -4.38
N ARG A 65 -14.72 -2.90 -3.28
CA ARG A 65 -13.78 -3.11 -2.18
C ARG A 65 -14.19 -4.33 -1.35
N MET A 66 -13.23 -5.12 -0.93
CA MET A 66 -13.45 -6.32 -0.14
C MET A 66 -12.87 -6.18 1.26
N GLY A 67 -13.54 -6.76 2.26
CA GLY A 67 -13.05 -6.77 3.64
C GLY A 67 -12.87 -5.36 4.23
N VAL A 68 -13.78 -4.45 3.88
CA VAL A 68 -13.76 -3.07 4.41
C VAL A 68 -14.16 -3.10 5.89
N PRO A 69 -13.38 -2.47 6.79
CA PRO A 69 -13.72 -2.36 8.20
C PRO A 69 -15.02 -1.56 8.44
N SER A 70 -15.54 -1.60 9.68
CA SER A 70 -16.71 -0.80 10.05
C SER A 70 -16.42 0.70 9.96
N ASP A 71 -17.47 1.50 9.72
CA ASP A 71 -17.34 2.96 9.61
C ASP A 71 -16.74 3.58 10.88
N GLU A 72 -17.04 3.03 12.06
CA GLU A 72 -16.46 3.48 13.33
C GLU A 72 -14.94 3.29 13.36
N LYS A 73 -14.46 2.10 12.93
CA LYS A 73 -13.03 1.84 12.85
C LYS A 73 -12.35 2.70 11.79
N LEU A 74 -13.00 2.94 10.67
CA LEU A 74 -12.47 3.80 9.62
C LEU A 74 -12.34 5.26 10.10
N GLU A 75 -13.31 5.78 10.87
CA GLU A 75 -13.23 7.13 11.42
C GLU A 75 -12.15 7.24 12.50
N GLU A 76 -12.04 6.25 13.41
CA GLU A 76 -10.95 6.17 14.40
C GLU A 76 -9.58 6.25 13.73
N GLN A 77 -9.39 5.48 12.65
CA GLN A 77 -8.13 5.44 11.95
C GLN A 77 -7.88 6.72 11.12
N TYR A 78 -8.94 7.38 10.67
CA TYR A 78 -8.84 8.70 10.04
C TYR A 78 -8.34 9.76 11.05
N GLU A 79 -8.90 9.80 12.25
CA GLU A 79 -8.45 10.70 13.31
C GLU A 79 -7.00 10.44 13.70
N ARG A 80 -6.61 9.16 13.83
CA ARG A 80 -5.22 8.77 14.04
C ARG A 80 -4.31 9.29 12.91
N ALA A 81 -4.67 9.09 11.66
CA ALA A 81 -3.87 9.54 10.52
C ALA A 81 -3.64 11.04 10.53
N VAL A 82 -4.70 11.83 10.83
CA VAL A 82 -4.63 13.29 11.00
C VAL A 82 -3.69 13.66 12.14
N ALA A 83 -3.83 13.04 13.31
CA ALA A 83 -2.98 13.30 14.47
C ALA A 83 -1.50 12.94 14.22
N GLN A 84 -1.22 11.98 13.34
CA GLN A 84 0.11 11.53 12.96
C GLN A 84 0.71 12.31 11.79
N GLY A 85 0.10 13.39 11.34
CA GLY A 85 0.63 14.27 10.30
C GLY A 85 0.33 13.82 8.88
N ALA A 86 -0.86 13.27 8.63
CA ALA A 86 -1.39 13.15 7.29
C ALA A 86 -1.47 14.50 6.59
N ASP A 87 -1.27 14.54 5.28
CA ASP A 87 -1.39 15.79 4.51
C ASP A 87 -2.82 16.34 4.59
N PRO A 88 -3.02 17.58 5.08
CA PRO A 88 -4.35 18.12 5.37
C PRO A 88 -5.19 18.37 4.11
N GLU A 89 -4.57 18.54 2.96
CA GLU A 89 -5.29 18.73 1.70
C GLU A 89 -5.80 17.40 1.13
N PHE A 90 -5.03 16.32 1.29
CA PHE A 90 -5.32 15.05 0.66
C PHE A 90 -6.00 14.03 1.60
N VAL A 91 -5.78 14.09 2.91
CA VAL A 91 -6.35 13.11 3.86
C VAL A 91 -7.88 13.05 3.82
N LYS A 92 -8.55 14.15 3.52
CA LYS A 92 -10.02 14.21 3.42
C LYS A 92 -10.61 13.26 2.36
N TYR A 93 -9.83 12.94 1.31
CA TYR A 93 -10.25 12.02 0.24
C TYR A 93 -10.12 10.55 0.62
N THR A 94 -9.44 10.24 1.73
CA THR A 94 -9.25 8.87 2.21
C THR A 94 -10.35 8.41 3.15
N LYS A 95 -11.29 9.29 3.52
CA LYS A 95 -12.42 8.95 4.40
C LYS A 95 -13.16 7.71 3.91
N GLY A 96 -13.58 6.89 4.88
CA GLY A 96 -14.25 5.62 4.56
C GLY A 96 -13.34 4.56 3.94
N GLY A 97 -12.01 4.67 4.08
CA GLY A 97 -11.04 3.72 3.55
C GLY A 97 -10.81 3.83 2.04
N MET A 98 -11.00 5.01 1.47
CA MET A 98 -10.75 5.27 0.04
C MET A 98 -9.29 5.68 -0.17
N THR A 99 -8.36 4.75 0.05
CA THR A 99 -6.92 5.02 0.22
C THR A 99 -6.06 4.81 -1.03
N GLY A 100 -6.66 4.56 -2.20
CA GLY A 100 -5.92 4.46 -3.46
C GLY A 100 -5.42 5.81 -3.98
N VAL A 101 -4.24 5.81 -4.60
CA VAL A 101 -3.65 6.98 -5.27
C VAL A 101 -3.11 6.57 -6.63
N ILE A 102 -3.37 7.38 -7.66
CA ILE A 102 -2.77 7.21 -8.99
C ILE A 102 -2.14 8.52 -9.43
N GLY A 103 -0.84 8.47 -9.77
CA GLY A 103 -0.15 9.54 -10.47
C GLY A 103 -0.08 9.27 -11.96
N ILE A 104 -0.49 10.23 -12.79
CA ILE A 104 -0.48 10.11 -14.25
C ILE A 104 0.53 11.09 -14.82
N LEU A 105 1.46 10.60 -15.62
CA LEU A 105 2.44 11.37 -16.35
C LEU A 105 2.18 11.21 -17.84
N ARG A 106 1.81 12.31 -18.51
CA ARG A 106 1.58 12.34 -19.97
C ARG A 106 2.81 12.88 -20.67
N CYS A 107 3.36 12.09 -21.60
CA CYS A 107 4.58 12.35 -22.34
C CYS A 107 4.34 12.40 -23.87
N GLY A 108 3.11 12.71 -24.30
CA GLY A 108 2.71 12.73 -25.72
C GLY A 108 2.10 11.42 -26.21
N GLU A 109 2.15 11.19 -27.52
CA GLU A 109 1.63 9.97 -28.13
C GLU A 109 2.51 8.76 -27.82
N GLY A 110 1.91 7.60 -27.65
CA GLY A 110 2.61 6.35 -27.38
C GLY A 110 1.81 5.42 -26.45
N PRO A 111 2.42 4.30 -26.02
CA PRO A 111 1.76 3.32 -25.18
C PRO A 111 1.46 3.86 -23.77
N THR A 112 0.49 3.24 -23.11
CA THR A 112 0.21 3.45 -21.70
C THR A 112 0.85 2.33 -20.87
N VAL A 113 1.75 2.71 -19.98
CA VAL A 113 2.41 1.81 -19.03
C VAL A 113 1.89 2.09 -17.63
N ALA A 114 1.41 1.08 -16.94
CA ALA A 114 1.07 1.17 -15.52
C ALA A 114 2.13 0.48 -14.67
N MET A 115 2.50 1.09 -13.54
CA MET A 115 3.37 0.51 -12.54
C MET A 115 2.62 0.45 -11.21
N ARG A 116 2.63 -0.72 -10.57
CA ARG A 116 1.88 -0.97 -9.34
C ARG A 116 2.80 -1.08 -8.13
N PHE A 117 2.45 -0.36 -7.08
CA PHE A 117 3.09 -0.35 -5.78
C PHE A 117 2.01 -0.52 -4.71
N ASP A 118 2.07 -1.59 -3.93
CA ASP A 118 1.20 -1.75 -2.76
C ASP A 118 1.70 -0.91 -1.59
N ILE A 119 0.79 -0.54 -0.67
CA ILE A 119 1.11 0.46 0.35
C ILE A 119 0.63 0.10 1.76
N ASP A 120 -0.08 -1.02 1.90
CA ASP A 120 -0.66 -1.44 3.17
C ASP A 120 0.30 -2.24 4.06
N ALA A 121 0.10 -2.16 5.37
CA ALA A 121 0.80 -2.95 6.37
C ALA A 121 -0.02 -4.18 6.78
N LEU A 122 0.58 -5.02 7.61
CA LEU A 122 -0.04 -6.20 8.21
C LEU A 122 -0.49 -5.93 9.66
N GLY A 123 -1.52 -6.67 10.09
CA GLY A 123 -1.96 -6.73 11.48
C GLY A 123 -1.03 -7.63 12.31
N VAL A 124 0.21 -7.20 12.50
CA VAL A 124 1.27 -7.93 13.19
C VAL A 124 1.93 -7.03 14.22
N PHE A 125 2.18 -7.54 15.43
CA PHE A 125 2.97 -6.84 16.43
C PHE A 125 4.44 -6.83 16.04
N GLU A 126 5.03 -5.64 15.97
CA GLU A 126 6.45 -5.48 15.71
C GLU A 126 7.25 -5.71 16.98
N GLU A 127 8.43 -6.32 16.85
CA GLU A 127 9.35 -6.54 17.95
C GLU A 127 9.96 -5.21 18.43
N HIS A 128 9.99 -5.00 19.74
CA HIS A 128 10.53 -3.80 20.38
C HIS A 128 11.91 -3.98 21.01
N ASP A 129 12.45 -5.20 20.99
CA ASP A 129 13.81 -5.47 21.49
C ASP A 129 14.86 -4.75 20.63
N LEU A 130 15.92 -4.26 21.29
CA LEU A 130 17.01 -3.54 20.62
C LEU A 130 17.85 -4.41 19.67
N SER A 131 17.67 -5.72 19.65
CA SER A 131 18.21 -6.59 18.60
C SER A 131 17.47 -6.38 17.26
N HIS A 132 16.22 -5.93 17.30
CA HIS A 132 15.47 -5.54 16.12
C HIS A 132 15.91 -4.15 15.63
N ARG A 133 16.41 -4.07 14.41
CA ARG A 133 16.98 -2.84 13.87
C ARG A 133 16.03 -1.63 13.88
N PRO A 134 14.75 -1.73 13.48
CA PRO A 134 13.80 -0.63 13.57
C PRO A 134 13.66 -0.07 14.99
N ALA A 135 13.56 -0.93 16.01
CA ALA A 135 13.49 -0.52 17.40
C ALA A 135 14.80 0.17 17.85
N LYS A 136 15.95 -0.40 17.50
CA LYS A 136 17.26 0.15 17.82
C LYS A 136 17.49 1.53 17.21
N GLU A 137 17.01 1.76 15.98
CA GLU A 137 17.22 3.01 15.25
C GLU A 137 16.00 3.97 15.35
N GLY A 138 14.97 3.63 16.14
CA GLY A 138 13.86 4.50 16.50
C GLY A 138 12.81 4.73 15.39
N PHE A 139 12.68 3.79 14.47
CA PHE A 139 11.68 3.84 13.40
C PHE A 139 10.72 2.64 13.38
N ASN A 140 10.71 1.81 14.42
CA ASN A 140 9.67 0.79 14.59
C ASN A 140 8.27 1.40 14.65
N SER A 141 7.26 0.61 14.32
CA SER A 141 5.88 1.09 14.27
C SER A 141 5.41 1.68 15.60
N VAL A 142 4.83 2.86 15.52
CA VAL A 142 4.13 3.51 16.65
C VAL A 142 2.64 3.13 16.69
N ASN A 143 2.16 2.45 15.68
CA ASN A 143 0.80 1.93 15.58
C ASN A 143 0.82 0.47 16.06
N GLU A 144 0.66 0.30 17.38
CA GLU A 144 0.73 -1.02 18.01
C GLU A 144 -0.21 -2.04 17.34
N GLY A 145 0.32 -3.24 17.07
CA GLY A 145 -0.38 -4.28 16.34
C GLY A 145 -0.35 -4.15 14.81
N PHE A 146 0.35 -3.15 14.27
CA PHE A 146 0.53 -2.96 12.85
C PHE A 146 2.02 -2.83 12.49
N MET A 147 2.45 -3.55 11.45
CA MET A 147 3.84 -3.54 11.00
C MET A 147 3.93 -3.72 9.48
N HIS A 148 4.84 -3.04 8.83
CA HIS A 148 5.22 -3.33 7.44
C HIS A 148 6.11 -4.58 7.35
N ALA A 149 5.54 -5.75 7.68
CA ALA A 149 6.26 -7.03 7.66
C ALA A 149 6.42 -7.62 6.24
N CYS A 150 5.66 -7.13 5.26
CA CYS A 150 5.76 -7.54 3.85
C CYS A 150 6.62 -6.59 2.99
N GLY A 151 7.04 -5.44 3.55
CA GLY A 151 7.94 -4.50 2.87
C GLY A 151 7.24 -3.49 1.96
N HIS A 152 5.92 -3.29 2.09
CA HIS A 152 5.17 -2.35 1.25
C HIS A 152 5.54 -0.88 1.54
N ASP A 153 6.11 -0.54 2.69
CA ASP A 153 6.78 0.72 2.96
C ASP A 153 7.94 0.99 1.97
N GLY A 154 8.66 -0.08 1.60
CA GLY A 154 9.67 -0.05 0.55
C GLY A 154 9.05 0.16 -0.83
N HIS A 155 7.95 -0.54 -1.15
CA HIS A 155 7.28 -0.41 -2.45
C HIS A 155 6.71 1.00 -2.65
N ALA A 156 6.02 1.57 -1.66
CA ALA A 156 5.54 2.94 -1.71
C ALA A 156 6.68 3.93 -1.94
N THR A 157 7.79 3.73 -1.24
CA THR A 157 8.99 4.58 -1.36
C THR A 157 9.64 4.44 -2.73
N ILE A 158 9.78 3.21 -3.26
CA ILE A 158 10.30 2.96 -4.61
C ILE A 158 9.41 3.66 -5.64
N GLY A 159 8.07 3.55 -5.48
CA GLY A 159 7.12 4.24 -6.36
C GLY A 159 7.34 5.76 -6.42
N LEU A 160 7.60 6.40 -5.28
CA LEU A 160 7.93 7.82 -5.20
C LEU A 160 9.30 8.14 -5.83
N GLY A 161 10.29 7.27 -5.66
CA GLY A 161 11.59 7.39 -6.32
C GLY A 161 11.46 7.29 -7.84
N VAL A 162 10.71 6.31 -8.33
CA VAL A 162 10.37 6.15 -9.76
C VAL A 162 9.65 7.40 -10.28
N ALA A 163 8.69 7.95 -9.53
CA ALA A 163 8.00 9.18 -9.90
C ALA A 163 8.97 10.35 -10.12
N LYS A 164 9.92 10.53 -9.21
CA LYS A 164 10.94 11.60 -9.30
C LYS A 164 11.84 11.42 -10.53
N VAL A 165 12.29 10.19 -10.78
CA VAL A 165 13.12 9.88 -11.95
C VAL A 165 12.37 10.12 -13.24
N LEU A 166 11.17 9.55 -13.39
CA LEU A 166 10.36 9.68 -14.62
C LEU A 166 10.04 11.15 -14.94
N MET A 167 9.72 11.96 -13.92
CA MET A 167 9.47 13.39 -14.11
C MET A 167 10.73 14.11 -14.63
N SER A 168 11.92 13.76 -14.15
CA SER A 168 13.16 14.40 -14.56
C SER A 168 13.60 14.10 -16.00
N ILE A 169 13.14 12.95 -16.53
CA ILE A 169 13.41 12.52 -17.91
C ILE A 169 12.18 12.61 -18.81
N LYS A 170 11.14 13.32 -18.38
CA LYS A 170 9.84 13.41 -19.07
C LYS A 170 9.96 13.72 -20.55
N ASP A 171 10.84 14.65 -20.89
CA ASP A 171 11.03 15.09 -22.29
C ASP A 171 11.71 14.02 -23.17
N GLN A 172 12.19 12.94 -22.58
CA GLN A 172 12.80 11.78 -23.26
C GLN A 172 11.81 10.60 -23.34
N LEU A 173 10.60 10.75 -22.77
CA LEU A 173 9.57 9.71 -22.74
C LEU A 173 8.48 9.96 -23.78
N HIS A 174 7.78 8.90 -24.14
CA HIS A 174 6.60 8.94 -25.02
C HIS A 174 5.46 8.14 -24.38
N GLY A 175 4.21 8.50 -24.69
CA GLY A 175 3.05 7.81 -24.17
C GLY A 175 2.61 8.31 -22.79
N THR A 176 2.03 7.43 -22.00
CA THR A 176 1.51 7.74 -20.66
C THR A 176 2.04 6.77 -19.64
N VAL A 177 2.46 7.26 -18.48
CA VAL A 177 2.79 6.43 -17.33
C VAL A 177 1.75 6.64 -16.23
N LYS A 178 1.18 5.54 -15.72
CA LYS A 178 0.31 5.52 -14.54
C LYS A 178 1.06 4.88 -13.38
N LEU A 179 1.28 5.59 -12.29
CA LEU A 179 1.85 5.06 -11.06
C LEU A 179 0.70 4.77 -10.10
N ILE A 180 0.40 3.49 -9.89
CA ILE A 180 -0.75 3.02 -9.10
C ILE A 180 -0.25 2.62 -7.72
N PHE A 181 -0.58 3.42 -6.70
CA PHE A 181 -0.35 3.09 -5.31
C PHE A 181 -1.60 2.38 -4.78
N GLN A 182 -1.50 1.06 -4.72
CA GLN A 182 -2.62 0.16 -4.46
C GLN A 182 -2.80 -0.08 -2.96
N PRO A 183 -3.97 0.24 -2.38
CA PRO A 183 -4.29 -0.10 -1.01
C PRO A 183 -4.70 -1.58 -0.87
N ALA A 184 -4.69 -2.07 0.36
CA ALA A 184 -5.27 -3.35 0.79
C ALA A 184 -4.88 -4.53 -0.12
N GLU A 185 -3.58 -4.67 -0.39
CA GLU A 185 -3.05 -5.82 -1.11
C GLU A 185 -3.18 -7.07 -0.25
N GLU A 186 -2.82 -6.93 1.04
CA GLU A 186 -2.85 -8.01 2.00
C GLU A 186 -4.25 -8.63 2.09
N GLY A 187 -4.29 -9.90 1.73
CA GLY A 187 -5.56 -10.60 1.63
C GLY A 187 -6.32 -10.39 0.34
N VAL A 188 -5.69 -9.85 -0.73
CA VAL A 188 -6.27 -9.74 -2.08
C VAL A 188 -7.57 -8.92 -2.09
N ARG A 189 -7.57 -7.74 -1.46
CA ARG A 189 -8.79 -6.95 -1.21
C ARG A 189 -8.92 -5.70 -2.07
N GLY A 190 -7.78 -5.03 -2.40
CA GLY A 190 -7.79 -3.68 -2.98
C GLY A 190 -7.78 -3.63 -4.50
N ALA A 191 -7.02 -4.49 -5.17
CA ALA A 191 -6.80 -4.42 -6.61
C ALA A 191 -8.10 -4.42 -7.43
N LYS A 192 -9.08 -5.25 -7.04
CA LYS A 192 -10.37 -5.32 -7.72
C LYS A 192 -11.08 -3.96 -7.80
N SER A 193 -11.00 -3.16 -6.76
CA SER A 193 -11.66 -1.84 -6.72
C SER A 193 -11.06 -0.86 -7.73
N ILE A 194 -9.78 -0.97 -8.02
CA ILE A 194 -9.06 -0.15 -9.01
C ILE A 194 -9.39 -0.62 -10.43
N VAL A 195 -9.38 -1.94 -10.66
CA VAL A 195 -9.72 -2.55 -11.95
C VAL A 195 -11.17 -2.24 -12.34
N ASP A 196 -12.12 -2.47 -11.44
CA ASP A 196 -13.54 -2.21 -11.67
C ASP A 196 -13.87 -0.72 -11.83
N ASN A 197 -12.95 0.18 -11.46
CA ASN A 197 -13.05 1.62 -11.71
C ASN A 197 -12.43 2.03 -13.06
N GLY A 198 -11.99 1.07 -13.88
CA GLY A 198 -11.51 1.29 -15.25
C GLY A 198 -10.06 1.79 -15.37
N HIS A 199 -9.26 1.75 -14.28
CA HIS A 199 -7.91 2.31 -14.33
C HIS A 199 -6.91 1.49 -15.16
N LEU A 200 -7.24 0.23 -15.45
CA LEU A 200 -6.44 -0.61 -16.37
C LEU A 200 -6.99 -0.62 -17.81
N ASP A 201 -8.09 0.06 -18.09
CA ASP A 201 -8.60 0.19 -19.45
C ASP A 201 -7.61 0.99 -20.31
N GLY A 202 -7.26 0.43 -21.48
CA GLY A 202 -6.29 1.03 -22.37
C GLY A 202 -4.84 1.04 -21.86
N VAL A 203 -4.51 0.26 -20.85
CA VAL A 203 -3.12 0.01 -20.41
C VAL A 203 -2.52 -1.08 -21.28
N ASP A 204 -1.43 -0.76 -21.96
CA ASP A 204 -0.72 -1.70 -22.83
C ASP A 204 0.23 -2.62 -22.06
N TYR A 205 0.86 -2.08 -21.00
CA TYR A 205 1.80 -2.82 -20.16
C TYR A 205 1.56 -2.52 -18.68
N LEU A 206 1.52 -3.59 -17.86
CA LEU A 206 1.45 -3.49 -16.40
C LEU A 206 2.69 -4.13 -15.79
N ILE A 207 3.38 -3.36 -14.94
CA ILE A 207 4.57 -3.80 -14.21
C ILE A 207 4.26 -3.76 -12.71
N GLY A 208 4.50 -4.87 -12.03
CA GLY A 208 4.49 -4.96 -10.57
C GLY A 208 5.76 -5.64 -10.10
N SER A 209 6.27 -5.22 -8.96
CA SER A 209 7.43 -5.85 -8.32
C SER A 209 7.17 -6.03 -6.84
N HIS A 210 7.90 -6.95 -6.22
CA HIS A 210 7.85 -7.18 -4.79
C HIS A 210 9.27 -7.37 -4.25
N VAL A 211 9.60 -6.72 -3.14
CA VAL A 211 10.85 -6.99 -2.42
C VAL A 211 10.83 -8.41 -1.87
N THR A 212 11.97 -9.09 -1.88
CA THR A 212 12.06 -10.47 -1.42
C THR A 212 13.38 -10.71 -0.70
N ASN A 213 13.36 -11.64 0.25
CA ASN A 213 14.55 -12.14 0.95
C ASN A 213 15.06 -13.47 0.40
N LYS A 214 14.62 -13.88 -0.79
CA LYS A 214 14.95 -15.19 -1.37
C LYS A 214 16.41 -15.33 -1.83
N SER A 215 17.15 -14.22 -1.89
CA SER A 215 18.59 -14.23 -2.21
C SER A 215 19.36 -13.69 -1.02
N GLU A 216 19.79 -14.59 -0.12
CA GLU A 216 20.63 -14.23 1.02
C GLU A 216 22.03 -13.80 0.59
N ASP A 217 22.50 -14.33 -0.54
CA ASP A 217 23.86 -14.08 -1.06
C ASP A 217 23.98 -12.79 -1.87
N ASP A 218 22.87 -12.30 -2.43
CA ASP A 218 22.85 -11.06 -3.23
C ASP A 218 21.56 -10.25 -3.00
N PRO A 219 21.60 -9.27 -2.10
CA PRO A 219 20.43 -8.41 -1.81
C PRO A 219 20.07 -7.47 -2.98
N THR A 220 20.90 -7.41 -4.02
CA THR A 220 20.65 -6.60 -5.23
C THR A 220 20.07 -7.42 -6.38
N ALA A 221 19.86 -8.73 -6.19
CA ALA A 221 19.34 -9.60 -7.22
C ALA A 221 17.93 -9.21 -7.64
N VAL A 222 17.73 -9.08 -8.95
CA VAL A 222 16.41 -8.87 -9.56
C VAL A 222 15.93 -10.19 -10.16
N ILE A 223 14.79 -10.69 -9.68
CA ILE A 223 14.16 -11.90 -10.20
C ILE A 223 13.14 -11.48 -11.28
N PRO A 224 13.35 -11.78 -12.56
CA PRO A 224 12.55 -11.22 -13.65
C PRO A 224 11.22 -11.97 -13.86
N GLY A 225 10.42 -12.07 -12.83
CA GLY A 225 9.09 -12.65 -12.90
C GLY A 225 8.88 -13.86 -11.99
N SER A 226 7.61 -14.14 -11.74
CA SER A 226 7.15 -15.29 -10.96
C SER A 226 5.94 -15.91 -11.64
N HIS A 227 5.69 -17.19 -11.35
CA HIS A 227 4.52 -17.92 -11.81
C HIS A 227 3.99 -18.81 -10.69
N GLY A 228 2.77 -19.31 -10.83
CA GLY A 228 2.16 -20.23 -9.88
C GLY A 228 1.55 -19.55 -8.66
N SER A 229 0.98 -18.34 -8.83
CA SER A 229 0.23 -17.68 -7.77
C SER A 229 -0.97 -18.51 -7.34
N LEU A 230 -1.21 -18.56 -6.03
CA LEU A 230 -2.33 -19.29 -5.44
C LEU A 230 -3.62 -18.46 -5.54
N ALA A 231 -4.74 -19.13 -5.82
CA ALA A 231 -6.05 -18.55 -5.62
C ALA A 231 -6.41 -18.60 -4.13
N THR A 232 -7.12 -17.59 -3.65
CA THR A 232 -7.61 -17.53 -2.26
C THR A 232 -9.11 -17.27 -2.22
N THR A 233 -9.79 -17.89 -1.27
CA THR A 233 -11.17 -17.59 -0.92
C THR A 233 -11.23 -17.37 0.58
N LYS A 234 -11.88 -16.28 1.02
CA LYS A 234 -12.02 -15.93 2.43
C LYS A 234 -13.46 -16.10 2.87
N TYR A 235 -13.64 -16.61 4.06
CA TYR A 235 -14.94 -16.77 4.68
C TYR A 235 -14.91 -16.21 6.10
N ASP A 236 -15.90 -15.40 6.44
CA ASP A 236 -16.21 -15.07 7.82
C ASP A 236 -17.32 -16.00 8.29
N VAL A 237 -17.06 -16.77 9.36
CA VAL A 237 -18.01 -17.73 9.90
C VAL A 237 -18.38 -17.33 11.33
N ILE A 238 -19.66 -17.04 11.53
CA ILE A 238 -20.19 -16.67 12.83
C ILE A 238 -21.07 -17.80 13.37
N PHE A 239 -20.70 -18.34 14.52
CA PHE A 239 -21.46 -19.37 15.20
C PHE A 239 -22.35 -18.76 16.29
N HIS A 240 -23.64 -19.00 16.21
CA HIS A 240 -24.62 -18.54 17.19
C HIS A 240 -25.01 -19.69 18.12
N GLY A 241 -24.53 -19.62 19.36
CA GLY A 241 -24.83 -20.59 20.41
C GLY A 241 -25.76 -20.04 21.50
N LYS A 242 -26.04 -20.89 22.47
CA LYS A 242 -26.75 -20.54 23.68
C LYS A 242 -26.07 -21.16 24.89
N SER A 243 -25.67 -20.30 25.83
CA SER A 243 -25.07 -20.78 27.09
C SER A 243 -26.08 -21.52 27.96
N ALA A 244 -25.65 -22.58 28.63
CA ALA A 244 -26.38 -23.29 29.64
C ALA A 244 -25.42 -23.84 30.70
N HIS A 245 -25.96 -24.13 31.91
CA HIS A 245 -25.18 -24.77 32.97
C HIS A 245 -24.98 -26.25 32.64
N ALA A 246 -23.74 -26.67 32.49
CA ALA A 246 -23.40 -28.03 32.02
C ALA A 246 -23.95 -29.18 32.89
N GLY A 247 -24.07 -28.97 34.21
CA GLY A 247 -24.60 -29.97 35.14
C GLY A 247 -26.05 -29.75 35.60
N GLY A 248 -26.62 -28.55 35.37
CA GLY A 248 -27.96 -28.20 35.86
C GLY A 248 -29.08 -28.23 34.81
N SER A 249 -28.74 -27.82 33.57
CA SER A 249 -29.72 -27.76 32.46
C SER A 249 -29.01 -27.76 31.10
N PRO A 250 -28.21 -28.78 30.78
CA PRO A 250 -27.46 -28.83 29.51
C PRO A 250 -28.37 -28.84 28.28
N GLU A 251 -29.59 -29.36 28.41
CA GLU A 251 -30.58 -29.46 27.35
C GLU A 251 -31.12 -28.13 26.82
N VAL A 252 -30.97 -27.03 27.58
CA VAL A 252 -31.40 -25.70 27.12
C VAL A 252 -30.29 -24.93 26.41
N GLY A 253 -29.07 -25.49 26.40
CA GLY A 253 -27.94 -24.94 25.68
C GLY A 253 -27.94 -25.28 24.21
N ARG A 254 -27.09 -24.55 23.46
CA ARG A 254 -26.72 -24.91 22.08
C ARG A 254 -25.22 -24.77 21.93
N ASN A 255 -24.56 -25.90 21.81
CA ASN A 255 -23.12 -25.94 21.55
C ASN A 255 -22.88 -25.54 20.08
N VAL A 256 -22.00 -24.58 19.84
CA VAL A 256 -21.67 -24.11 18.50
C VAL A 256 -20.63 -24.97 17.77
N MET A 257 -20.01 -25.91 18.47
CA MET A 257 -18.99 -26.82 17.94
C MET A 257 -19.56 -28.21 17.58
N LEU A 258 -20.83 -28.44 17.81
CA LEU A 258 -21.60 -29.62 17.44
C LEU A 258 -22.71 -29.21 16.50
#